data_e545ff32ace91a790856ec363a63ef15
#
_entry.id   e545ff32ace91a790856ec363a63ef15
#
_cell.length_a   1.000
_cell.length_b   1.000
_cell.length_c   1.000
_cell.angle_alpha   90.00
_cell.angle_beta   90.00
_cell.angle_gamma   90.00
#
_symmetry.space_group_name_H-M   'P 1'
#
loop_
_entity.id
_entity.type
_entity.pdbx_description
1 polymer ?
#
loop_
_entity_poly.entity_id
_entity_poly.type
_entity_poly.pdbx_seq_one_letter_code
_entity_poly.pdbx_strand_id
1 'polypeptide(L)'
;MKKNGSAPRQASIHRATKETDVSVEWTLDGSGQGKVDTGIRFFDHMLELLSKHGFFDITVNAKGDIDIDEHHTVEDVGIVMGKALHQALGEKAGIKRFGFASAPLDETLAQVTVDLSGRPYLVYNVALPDRKIKAFDLGLFEDFFQAFVTHGGLNLHVNLMYGRNPHHIMEAIFKALAKALDQATMQEERLAGKVLSTKGLL
;
A
#
# COMPACT_ATOMS: atom_id res chain seq x y z
N MET A 1 -5.87 -17.41 21.28
CA MET A 1 -6.01 -18.55 20.37
C MET A 1 -4.63 -18.87 19.80
N LYS A 2 -4.14 -20.10 19.86
CA LYS A 2 -2.81 -20.48 19.36
C LYS A 2 -2.81 -20.35 17.83
N LYS A 3 -1.95 -19.48 17.26
CA LYS A 3 -1.68 -19.43 15.82
C LYS A 3 -1.13 -20.79 15.41
N ASN A 4 -1.80 -21.49 14.49
CA ASN A 4 -1.25 -22.67 13.83
C ASN A 4 0.10 -22.26 13.23
N GLY A 5 1.13 -23.13 13.38
CA GLY A 5 2.53 -22.84 13.05
C GLY A 5 2.86 -22.70 11.56
N SER A 6 2.14 -21.87 10.83
CA SER A 6 2.59 -21.39 9.51
C SER A 6 3.66 -20.32 9.70
N ALA A 7 4.69 -20.33 8.84
CA ALA A 7 5.70 -19.28 8.81
C ALA A 7 5.02 -17.89 8.66
N PRO A 8 5.56 -16.84 9.29
CA PRO A 8 5.00 -15.50 9.15
C PRO A 8 5.00 -15.07 7.68
N ARG A 9 3.90 -14.45 7.22
CA ARG A 9 3.78 -13.90 5.87
C ARG A 9 4.54 -12.58 5.83
N GLN A 10 5.80 -12.64 5.45
CA GLN A 10 6.70 -11.51 5.45
C GLN A 10 7.64 -11.53 4.25
N ALA A 11 8.15 -10.37 3.88
CA ALA A 11 9.15 -10.21 2.84
C ALA A 11 10.15 -9.10 3.21
N SER A 12 11.36 -9.22 2.69
CA SER A 12 12.39 -8.18 2.72
C SER A 12 12.92 -8.02 1.31
N ILE A 13 12.80 -6.80 0.76
CA ILE A 13 13.21 -6.45 -0.60
C ILE A 13 14.17 -5.26 -0.54
N HIS A 14 15.26 -5.37 -1.26
CA HIS A 14 16.21 -4.28 -1.48
C HIS A 14 16.37 -4.03 -2.98
N ARG A 15 16.39 -2.77 -3.39
CA ARG A 15 16.63 -2.33 -4.75
C ARG A 15 17.50 -1.07 -4.72
N ALA A 16 18.63 -1.14 -5.41
CA ALA A 16 19.51 0.00 -5.63
C ALA A 16 19.66 0.30 -7.12
N THR A 17 19.62 1.56 -7.48
CA THR A 17 19.88 2.11 -8.82
C THR A 17 20.98 3.17 -8.74
N LYS A 18 21.14 3.98 -9.77
CA LYS A 18 22.01 5.16 -9.72
C LYS A 18 21.33 6.35 -9.04
N GLU A 19 20.01 6.33 -8.93
CA GLU A 19 19.18 7.42 -8.45
C GLU A 19 18.68 7.19 -7.03
N THR A 20 18.41 5.92 -6.67
CA THR A 20 17.82 5.56 -5.39
C THR A 20 18.43 4.29 -4.80
N ASP A 21 18.35 4.17 -3.48
CA ASP A 21 18.63 2.96 -2.70
C ASP A 21 17.47 2.75 -1.73
N VAL A 22 16.65 1.71 -1.96
CA VAL A 22 15.39 1.47 -1.24
C VAL A 22 15.37 0.07 -0.65
N SER A 23 15.08 -0.04 0.64
CA SER A 23 14.81 -1.30 1.33
C SER A 23 13.47 -1.26 2.03
N VAL A 24 12.71 -2.36 1.92
CA VAL A 24 11.41 -2.55 2.56
C VAL A 24 11.37 -3.92 3.23
N GLU A 25 10.98 -3.92 4.50
CA GLU A 25 10.55 -5.13 5.21
C GLU A 25 9.05 -5.01 5.49
N TRP A 26 8.28 -6.03 5.16
CA TRP A 26 6.83 -6.04 5.34
C TRP A 26 6.36 -7.34 5.93
N THR A 27 5.75 -7.29 7.11
CA THR A 27 5.03 -8.41 7.75
C THR A 27 3.53 -8.14 7.67
N LEU A 28 2.78 -9.04 7.00
CA LEU A 28 1.33 -8.92 6.81
C LEU A 28 0.55 -9.15 8.12
N ASP A 29 1.00 -10.12 8.93
CA ASP A 29 0.36 -10.48 10.20
C ASP A 29 1.03 -9.74 11.38
N GLY A 30 1.15 -8.41 11.24
CA GLY A 30 1.83 -7.53 12.18
C GLY A 30 0.93 -6.98 13.28
N SER A 31 1.39 -5.89 13.89
CA SER A 31 0.73 -5.16 14.97
C SER A 31 0.56 -3.66 14.67
N GLY A 32 0.93 -3.22 13.48
CA GLY A 32 0.86 -1.83 13.05
C GLY A 32 2.08 -1.02 13.48
N GLN A 33 3.28 -1.62 13.41
CA GLN A 33 4.54 -0.97 13.72
C GLN A 33 5.17 -0.43 12.43
N GLY A 34 5.13 0.89 12.26
CA GLY A 34 5.76 1.60 11.12
C GLY A 34 7.11 2.20 11.53
N LYS A 35 8.13 1.97 10.68
CA LYS A 35 9.41 2.69 10.72
C LYS A 35 9.71 3.13 9.30
N VAL A 36 9.53 4.41 9.01
CA VAL A 36 9.66 4.93 7.65
C VAL A 36 10.62 6.11 7.64
N ASP A 37 11.60 6.04 6.76
CA ASP A 37 12.56 7.11 6.50
C ASP A 37 12.87 7.15 4.99
N THR A 38 12.19 8.03 4.27
CA THR A 38 12.39 8.28 2.83
C THR A 38 13.06 9.62 2.56
N GLY A 39 13.30 10.42 3.62
CA GLY A 39 13.72 11.81 3.50
C GLY A 39 12.57 12.78 3.16
N ILE A 40 11.37 12.26 2.85
CA ILE A 40 10.18 13.03 2.46
C ILE A 40 9.12 12.90 3.56
N ARG A 41 9.11 13.82 4.52
CA ARG A 41 8.33 13.71 5.78
C ARG A 41 6.83 13.50 5.59
N PHE A 42 6.23 14.09 4.56
CA PHE A 42 4.81 13.90 4.30
C PHE A 42 4.51 12.50 3.76
N PHE A 43 5.39 11.98 2.91
CA PHE A 43 5.30 10.61 2.41
C PHE A 43 5.53 9.58 3.53
N ASP A 44 6.53 9.82 4.40
CA ASP A 44 6.77 8.97 5.58
C ASP A 44 5.49 8.82 6.41
N HIS A 45 4.83 9.95 6.70
CA HIS A 45 3.58 9.97 7.46
C HIS A 45 2.48 9.14 6.79
N MET A 46 2.32 9.21 5.47
CA MET A 46 1.33 8.40 4.75
C MET A 46 1.61 6.90 4.85
N LEU A 47 2.87 6.49 4.74
CA LEU A 47 3.26 5.09 4.88
C LEU A 47 3.14 4.58 6.33
N GLU A 48 3.36 5.43 7.32
CA GLU A 48 3.09 5.11 8.73
C GLU A 48 1.59 4.88 8.98
N LEU A 49 0.71 5.66 8.33
CA LEU A 49 -0.74 5.43 8.39
C LEU A 49 -1.12 4.08 7.76
N LEU A 50 -0.51 3.72 6.62
CA LEU A 50 -0.72 2.42 5.99
C LEU A 50 -0.35 1.28 6.95
N SER A 51 0.82 1.35 7.58
CA SER A 51 1.27 0.39 8.58
C SER A 51 0.27 0.31 9.74
N LYS A 52 -0.01 1.45 10.37
CA LYS A 52 -0.82 1.51 11.58
C LYS A 52 -2.24 1.01 11.40
N HIS A 53 -2.92 1.50 10.38
CA HIS A 53 -4.33 1.19 10.13
C HIS A 53 -4.55 -0.18 9.48
N GLY A 54 -3.53 -0.73 8.79
CA GLY A 54 -3.54 -2.07 8.20
C GLY A 54 -3.07 -3.17 9.15
N PHE A 55 -2.60 -2.82 10.36
CA PHE A 55 -1.95 -3.75 11.29
C PHE A 55 -0.72 -4.45 10.71
N PHE A 56 -0.12 -3.86 9.68
CA PHE A 56 1.12 -4.35 9.08
C PHE A 56 2.32 -3.86 9.89
N ASP A 57 3.38 -4.69 10.01
CA ASP A 57 4.66 -4.16 10.45
C ASP A 57 5.49 -3.86 9.20
N ILE A 58 5.81 -2.57 9.00
CA ILE A 58 6.49 -2.08 7.79
C ILE A 58 7.71 -1.25 8.19
N THR A 59 8.88 -1.63 7.67
CA THR A 59 10.08 -0.80 7.71
C THR A 59 10.42 -0.36 6.29
N VAL A 60 10.56 0.94 6.06
CA VAL A 60 11.00 1.52 4.80
C VAL A 60 12.20 2.41 5.06
N ASN A 61 13.30 2.15 4.35
CA ASN A 61 14.44 3.07 4.28
C ASN A 61 14.71 3.37 2.81
N ALA A 62 14.71 4.64 2.46
CA ALA A 62 15.02 5.08 1.11
C ALA A 62 16.00 6.26 1.14
N LYS A 63 16.96 6.24 0.22
CA LYS A 63 17.82 7.36 -0.12
C LYS A 63 17.71 7.57 -1.63
N GLY A 64 17.31 8.76 -2.04
CA GLY A 64 17.22 9.12 -3.44
C GLY A 64 17.76 10.52 -3.69
N ASP A 65 17.77 10.90 -4.95
CA ASP A 65 18.21 12.18 -5.48
C ASP A 65 17.14 13.28 -5.31
N ILE A 66 16.60 13.41 -4.08
CA ILE A 66 15.52 14.35 -3.73
C ILE A 66 15.89 15.83 -3.89
N ASP A 67 17.16 16.12 -4.15
CA ASP A 67 17.63 17.45 -4.57
C ASP A 67 17.30 17.79 -6.03
N ILE A 68 16.98 16.77 -6.86
CA ILE A 68 16.41 16.93 -8.20
C ILE A 68 14.90 17.13 -8.07
N ASP A 69 14.19 16.10 -7.62
CA ASP A 69 12.80 16.15 -7.15
C ASP A 69 12.50 14.86 -6.35
N GLU A 70 11.28 14.71 -5.85
CA GLU A 70 10.89 13.53 -5.06
C GLU A 70 10.39 12.34 -5.91
N HIS A 71 10.27 12.48 -7.25
CA HIS A 71 9.63 11.50 -8.14
C HIS A 71 10.28 10.13 -8.07
N HIS A 72 11.60 10.05 -8.33
CA HIS A 72 12.31 8.76 -8.34
C HIS A 72 12.19 8.02 -7.01
N THR A 73 12.28 8.75 -5.89
CA THR A 73 12.17 8.15 -4.55
C THR A 73 10.77 7.60 -4.30
N VAL A 74 9.73 8.37 -4.63
CA VAL A 74 8.32 7.99 -4.41
C VAL A 74 7.93 6.79 -5.28
N GLU A 75 8.30 6.80 -6.56
CA GLU A 75 8.05 5.69 -7.48
C GLU A 75 8.79 4.43 -7.05
N ASP A 76 10.09 4.52 -6.74
CA ASP A 76 10.92 3.38 -6.37
C ASP A 76 10.49 2.74 -5.05
N VAL A 77 10.04 3.52 -4.08
CA VAL A 77 9.39 3.00 -2.86
C VAL A 77 8.12 2.23 -3.24
N GLY A 78 7.30 2.74 -4.16
CA GLY A 78 6.12 2.03 -4.69
C GLY A 78 6.49 0.68 -5.33
N ILE A 79 7.54 0.64 -6.15
CA ILE A 79 8.07 -0.59 -6.76
C ILE A 79 8.46 -1.62 -5.69
N VAL A 80 9.27 -1.19 -4.71
CA VAL A 80 9.82 -2.10 -3.70
C VAL A 80 8.73 -2.58 -2.74
N MET A 81 7.79 -1.71 -2.35
CA MET A 81 6.64 -2.08 -1.54
C MET A 81 5.71 -3.05 -2.27
N GLY A 82 5.45 -2.82 -3.57
CA GLY A 82 4.67 -3.75 -4.39
C GLY A 82 5.29 -5.14 -4.43
N LYS A 83 6.61 -5.23 -4.68
CA LYS A 83 7.37 -6.49 -4.66
C LYS A 83 7.32 -7.16 -3.28
N ALA A 84 7.44 -6.40 -2.20
CA ALA A 84 7.37 -6.92 -0.83
C ALA A 84 5.99 -7.50 -0.53
N LEU A 85 4.91 -6.80 -0.90
CA LEU A 85 3.54 -7.30 -0.77
C LEU A 85 3.36 -8.62 -1.55
N HIS A 86 3.77 -8.63 -2.83
CA HIS A 86 3.67 -9.80 -3.69
C HIS A 86 4.39 -11.02 -3.11
N GLN A 87 5.63 -10.83 -2.65
CA GLN A 87 6.42 -11.90 -2.04
C GLN A 87 5.82 -12.37 -0.70
N ALA A 88 5.35 -11.47 0.15
CA ALA A 88 4.74 -11.82 1.44
C ALA A 88 3.42 -12.58 1.27
N LEU A 89 2.65 -12.31 0.21
CA LEU A 89 1.41 -13.01 -0.14
C LEU A 89 1.67 -14.45 -0.64
N GLY A 90 2.82 -14.70 -1.26
CA GLY A 90 3.14 -16.00 -1.87
C GLY A 90 2.06 -16.46 -2.85
N GLU A 91 1.62 -17.72 -2.70
CA GLU A 91 0.60 -18.34 -3.57
C GLU A 91 -0.83 -17.79 -3.39
N LYS A 92 -1.03 -16.82 -2.50
CA LYS A 92 -2.35 -16.23 -2.21
C LYS A 92 -3.41 -17.24 -1.78
N ALA A 93 -2.97 -18.39 -1.26
CA ALA A 93 -3.85 -19.45 -0.81
C ALA A 93 -4.53 -19.09 0.52
N GLY A 94 -5.83 -19.32 0.61
CA GLY A 94 -6.62 -19.12 1.83
C GLY A 94 -6.91 -17.67 2.19
N ILE A 95 -6.50 -16.67 1.41
CA ILE A 95 -6.81 -15.26 1.70
C ILE A 95 -8.19 -14.85 1.17
N LYS A 96 -8.78 -13.80 1.75
CA LYS A 96 -10.06 -13.21 1.27
C LYS A 96 -9.97 -12.64 -0.13
N ARG A 97 -8.78 -12.25 -0.59
CA ARG A 97 -8.49 -11.72 -1.92
C ARG A 97 -9.06 -10.33 -2.18
N PHE A 98 -10.32 -10.08 -1.84
CA PHE A 98 -10.99 -8.80 -2.03
C PHE A 98 -11.03 -8.01 -0.73
N GLY A 99 -10.77 -6.71 -0.82
CA GLY A 99 -10.94 -5.78 0.29
C GLY A 99 -11.57 -4.48 -0.17
N PHE A 100 -12.43 -3.94 0.69
CA PHE A 100 -13.06 -2.66 0.49
C PHE A 100 -13.09 -1.89 1.79
N ALA A 101 -12.76 -0.60 1.73
CA ALA A 101 -12.93 0.29 2.86
C ALA A 101 -13.35 1.68 2.43
N SER A 102 -14.14 2.31 3.29
CA SER A 102 -14.48 3.73 3.22
C SER A 102 -13.97 4.38 4.50
N ALA A 103 -13.11 5.39 4.38
CA ALA A 103 -12.51 6.08 5.51
C ALA A 103 -12.86 7.57 5.49
N PRO A 104 -13.50 8.09 6.54
CA PRO A 104 -13.69 9.51 6.72
C PRO A 104 -12.51 10.15 7.45
N LEU A 105 -12.27 11.42 7.19
CA LEU A 105 -11.50 12.32 8.04
C LEU A 105 -12.13 13.70 7.95
N ASP A 106 -12.78 14.12 9.05
CA ASP A 106 -13.57 15.35 9.13
C ASP A 106 -14.51 15.52 7.92
N GLU A 107 -14.25 16.50 7.06
CA GLU A 107 -15.04 16.82 5.87
C GLU A 107 -14.73 15.98 4.64
N THR A 108 -13.84 14.99 4.76
CA THR A 108 -13.36 14.17 3.66
C THR A 108 -13.87 12.73 3.76
N LEU A 109 -14.20 12.13 2.64
CA LEU A 109 -14.50 10.69 2.53
C LEU A 109 -13.78 10.11 1.31
N ALA A 110 -12.97 9.08 1.54
CA ALA A 110 -12.33 8.28 0.48
C ALA A 110 -12.78 6.82 0.53
N GLN A 111 -12.83 6.18 -0.62
CA GLN A 111 -13.11 4.75 -0.78
C GLN A 111 -11.99 4.07 -1.54
N VAL A 112 -11.57 2.90 -1.06
CA VAL A 112 -10.56 2.07 -1.71
C VAL A 112 -11.07 0.64 -1.84
N THR A 113 -10.90 0.07 -3.04
CA THR A 113 -11.21 -1.34 -3.32
C THR A 113 -9.97 -2.02 -3.88
N VAL A 114 -9.68 -3.23 -3.39
CA VAL A 114 -8.53 -4.05 -3.76
C VAL A 114 -8.99 -5.41 -4.25
N ASP A 115 -8.39 -5.92 -5.34
CA ASP A 115 -8.41 -7.33 -5.74
C ASP A 115 -6.97 -7.84 -5.94
N LEU A 116 -6.53 -8.76 -5.09
CA LEU A 116 -5.19 -9.37 -5.14
C LEU A 116 -5.11 -10.43 -6.26
N SER A 117 -5.54 -10.07 -7.46
CA SER A 117 -5.79 -10.95 -8.61
C SER A 117 -4.55 -11.42 -9.38
N GLY A 118 -3.35 -10.91 -9.07
CA GLY A 118 -2.16 -11.12 -9.90
C GLY A 118 -2.08 -10.23 -11.15
N ARG A 119 -3.13 -9.46 -11.46
CA ARG A 119 -3.19 -8.55 -12.62
C ARG A 119 -3.13 -7.09 -12.15
N PRO A 120 -2.13 -6.31 -12.60
CA PRO A 120 -2.04 -4.91 -12.22
C PRO A 120 -3.09 -4.06 -12.94
N TYR A 121 -3.83 -3.25 -12.20
CA TYR A 121 -4.69 -2.20 -12.74
C TYR A 121 -4.97 -1.13 -11.69
N LEU A 122 -4.71 0.13 -12.03
CA LEU A 122 -5.02 1.27 -11.18
C LEU A 122 -6.20 2.07 -11.75
N VAL A 123 -7.16 2.39 -10.89
CA VAL A 123 -8.13 3.46 -11.11
C VAL A 123 -7.91 4.51 -10.03
N TYR A 124 -7.55 5.72 -10.43
CA TYR A 124 -7.26 6.83 -9.51
C TYR A 124 -8.19 8.02 -9.77
N ASN A 125 -9.34 8.03 -9.10
CA ASN A 125 -10.36 9.07 -9.21
C ASN A 125 -10.24 10.03 -8.03
N VAL A 126 -9.18 10.84 -8.03
CA VAL A 126 -8.86 11.79 -6.95
C VAL A 126 -8.69 13.17 -7.52
N ALA A 127 -9.71 14.01 -7.41
CA ALA A 127 -9.63 15.42 -7.76
C ALA A 127 -9.14 16.23 -6.56
N LEU A 128 -7.92 16.73 -6.63
CA LEU A 128 -7.31 17.51 -5.57
C LEU A 128 -7.63 19.01 -5.74
N PRO A 129 -8.09 19.70 -4.69
CA PRO A 129 -8.33 21.14 -4.71
C PRO A 129 -7.01 21.93 -4.78
N ASP A 130 -5.94 21.36 -4.24
CA ASP A 130 -4.56 21.86 -4.34
C ASP A 130 -3.63 20.65 -4.53
N ARG A 131 -2.61 20.80 -5.38
CA ARG A 131 -1.65 19.75 -5.68
C ARG A 131 -0.45 19.72 -4.75
N LYS A 132 -0.30 20.68 -3.84
CA LYS A 132 0.90 20.79 -3.01
C LYS A 132 0.59 20.85 -1.52
N ILE A 133 1.42 20.16 -0.75
CA ILE A 133 1.56 20.33 0.69
C ILE A 133 3.01 20.76 0.93
N LYS A 134 3.24 22.03 1.28
CA LYS A 134 4.56 22.65 1.27
C LYS A 134 5.20 22.52 -0.12
N ALA A 135 6.35 21.87 -0.22
CA ALA A 135 7.04 21.65 -1.51
C ALA A 135 6.57 20.34 -2.20
N PHE A 136 5.99 19.39 -1.47
CA PHE A 136 5.63 18.07 -1.97
C PHE A 136 4.44 18.13 -2.94
N ASP A 137 4.61 17.58 -4.16
CA ASP A 137 3.53 17.44 -5.14
C ASP A 137 2.72 16.17 -4.87
N LEU A 138 1.43 16.34 -4.54
CA LEU A 138 0.51 15.23 -4.26
C LEU A 138 0.21 14.37 -5.50
N GLY A 139 0.52 14.85 -6.70
CA GLY A 139 0.42 14.07 -7.93
C GLY A 139 1.33 12.84 -7.91
N LEU A 140 2.44 12.89 -7.19
CA LEU A 140 3.37 11.76 -7.03
C LEU A 140 2.74 10.54 -6.34
N PHE A 141 1.62 10.70 -5.64
CA PHE A 141 0.90 9.54 -5.10
C PHE A 141 0.25 8.68 -6.18
N GLU A 142 -0.13 9.24 -7.32
CA GLU A 142 -0.60 8.44 -8.45
C GLU A 142 0.53 7.57 -9.00
N ASP A 143 1.75 8.12 -9.12
CA ASP A 143 2.95 7.39 -9.55
C ASP A 143 3.31 6.29 -8.54
N PHE A 144 3.27 6.59 -7.23
CA PHE A 144 3.42 5.60 -6.17
C PHE A 144 2.43 4.45 -6.30
N PHE A 145 1.13 4.74 -6.44
CA PHE A 145 0.11 3.71 -6.55
C PHE A 145 0.24 2.91 -7.84
N GLN A 146 0.62 3.56 -8.95
CA GLN A 146 0.87 2.86 -10.22
C GLN A 146 2.02 1.87 -10.10
N ALA A 147 3.14 2.28 -9.50
CA ALA A 147 4.29 1.43 -9.25
C ALA A 147 3.94 0.29 -8.28
N PHE A 148 3.26 0.59 -7.18
CA PHE A 148 2.81 -0.38 -6.18
C PHE A 148 1.88 -1.45 -6.78
N VAL A 149 0.89 -1.05 -7.57
CA VAL A 149 -0.06 -1.93 -8.25
C VAL A 149 0.65 -2.82 -9.26
N THR A 150 1.54 -2.24 -10.07
CA THR A 150 2.28 -2.96 -11.12
C THR A 150 3.13 -4.08 -10.53
N HIS A 151 3.87 -3.80 -9.47
CA HIS A 151 4.80 -4.75 -8.86
C HIS A 151 4.15 -5.64 -7.79
N GLY A 152 3.02 -5.22 -7.22
CA GLY A 152 2.20 -6.01 -6.30
C GLY A 152 1.27 -7.01 -7.00
N GLY A 153 0.98 -6.79 -8.28
CA GLY A 153 0.06 -7.64 -9.05
C GLY A 153 -1.36 -7.59 -8.51
N LEU A 154 -1.93 -6.39 -8.36
CA LEU A 154 -3.28 -6.20 -7.83
C LEU A 154 -4.08 -5.19 -8.63
N ASN A 155 -5.40 -5.26 -8.55
CA ASN A 155 -6.24 -4.15 -8.95
C ASN A 155 -6.46 -3.24 -7.73
N LEU A 156 -6.33 -1.93 -7.93
CA LEU A 156 -6.54 -0.91 -6.92
C LEU A 156 -7.45 0.18 -7.51
N HIS A 157 -8.59 0.41 -6.88
CA HIS A 157 -9.48 1.50 -7.21
C HIS A 157 -9.52 2.48 -6.04
N VAL A 158 -9.09 3.71 -6.27
CA VAL A 158 -9.09 4.82 -5.30
C VAL A 158 -10.09 5.86 -5.76
N ASN A 159 -11.11 6.13 -4.94
CA ASN A 159 -12.13 7.12 -5.22
C ASN A 159 -12.23 8.13 -4.09
N LEU A 160 -11.98 9.39 -4.38
CA LEU A 160 -12.34 10.49 -3.50
C LEU A 160 -13.83 10.79 -3.71
N MET A 161 -14.65 10.55 -2.68
CA MET A 161 -16.08 10.83 -2.75
C MET A 161 -16.35 12.33 -2.59
N TYR A 162 -15.68 12.96 -1.64
CA TYR A 162 -15.63 14.40 -1.41
C TYR A 162 -14.53 14.73 -0.41
N GLY A 163 -14.08 15.99 -0.41
CA GLY A 163 -13.06 16.54 0.48
C GLY A 163 -12.56 17.87 -0.05
N ARG A 164 -12.03 18.71 0.84
CA ARG A 164 -11.50 20.03 0.47
C ARG A 164 -10.12 20.34 1.04
N ASN A 165 -9.69 19.60 2.08
CA ASN A 165 -8.34 19.72 2.62
C ASN A 165 -7.44 18.65 2.00
N PRO A 166 -6.39 19.00 1.23
CA PRO A 166 -5.52 18.02 0.56
C PRO A 166 -4.85 17.05 1.52
N HIS A 167 -4.48 17.49 2.73
CA HIS A 167 -3.92 16.62 3.77
C HIS A 167 -4.93 15.57 4.23
N HIS A 168 -6.17 15.98 4.55
CA HIS A 168 -7.25 15.06 4.95
C HIS A 168 -7.58 14.07 3.84
N ILE A 169 -7.54 14.51 2.57
CA ILE A 169 -7.77 13.65 1.40
C ILE A 169 -6.74 12.52 1.37
N MET A 170 -5.45 12.84 1.46
CA MET A 170 -4.40 11.82 1.42
C MET A 170 -4.46 10.89 2.62
N GLU A 171 -4.64 11.41 3.83
CA GLU A 171 -4.82 10.55 5.00
C GLU A 171 -6.02 9.61 4.88
N ALA A 172 -7.18 10.09 4.42
CA ALA A 172 -8.36 9.26 4.23
C ALA A 172 -8.10 8.15 3.21
N ILE A 173 -7.39 8.45 2.11
CA ILE A 173 -7.02 7.46 1.09
C ILE A 173 -6.09 6.40 1.69
N PHE A 174 -5.02 6.78 2.40
CA PHE A 174 -4.09 5.82 2.98
C PHE A 174 -4.72 4.98 4.10
N LYS A 175 -5.63 5.55 4.90
CA LYS A 175 -6.41 4.80 5.90
C LYS A 175 -7.36 3.80 5.22
N ALA A 176 -8.05 4.21 4.16
CA ALA A 176 -8.92 3.31 3.40
C ALA A 176 -8.12 2.20 2.71
N LEU A 177 -6.96 2.52 2.09
CA LEU A 177 -6.06 1.53 1.51
C LEU A 177 -5.59 0.51 2.55
N ALA A 178 -5.16 0.99 3.72
CA ALA A 178 -4.71 0.14 4.82
C ALA A 178 -5.79 -0.89 5.22
N LYS A 179 -7.03 -0.42 5.41
CA LYS A 179 -8.16 -1.28 5.77
C LYS A 179 -8.57 -2.23 4.65
N ALA A 180 -8.54 -1.79 3.40
CA ALA A 180 -8.85 -2.64 2.26
C ALA A 180 -7.80 -3.74 2.07
N LEU A 181 -6.51 -3.42 2.20
CA LEU A 181 -5.42 -4.40 2.15
C LEU A 181 -5.47 -5.38 3.33
N ASP A 182 -5.69 -4.88 4.56
CA ASP A 182 -5.88 -5.74 5.74
C ASP A 182 -6.98 -6.76 5.48
N GLN A 183 -8.16 -6.30 5.06
CA GLN A 183 -9.28 -7.20 4.71
C GLN A 183 -8.91 -8.20 3.61
N ALA A 184 -8.27 -7.77 2.53
CA ALA A 184 -7.93 -8.62 1.39
C ALA A 184 -6.92 -9.71 1.75
N THR A 185 -5.99 -9.40 2.66
CA THR A 185 -4.91 -10.32 3.10
C THR A 185 -5.32 -11.26 4.23
N MET A 186 -6.46 -10.99 4.92
CA MET A 186 -6.97 -11.87 5.99
C MET A 186 -7.18 -13.29 5.50
N GLN A 187 -6.87 -14.27 6.37
CA GLN A 187 -7.18 -15.68 6.12
C GLN A 187 -8.70 -15.92 6.21
N GLU A 188 -9.22 -16.72 5.28
CA GLU A 188 -10.62 -17.15 5.21
C GLU A 188 -10.68 -18.66 5.41
N GLU A 189 -11.08 -19.09 6.58
CA GLU A 189 -11.09 -20.51 6.98
C GLU A 189 -11.95 -21.39 6.05
N ARG A 190 -13.02 -20.83 5.47
CA ARG A 190 -13.91 -21.55 4.53
C ARG A 190 -13.21 -21.97 3.25
N LEU A 191 -12.10 -21.32 2.88
CA LEU A 191 -11.32 -21.69 1.71
C LEU A 191 -10.45 -22.95 1.94
N ALA A 192 -10.23 -23.34 3.21
CA ALA A 192 -9.39 -24.49 3.58
C ALA A 192 -8.02 -24.49 2.86
N GLY A 193 -7.39 -23.31 2.77
CA GLY A 193 -6.11 -23.11 2.09
C GLY A 193 -6.15 -23.06 0.55
N LYS A 194 -7.32 -23.08 -0.06
CA LYS A 194 -7.47 -22.97 -1.52
C LYS A 194 -7.43 -21.51 -1.95
N VAL A 195 -7.07 -21.30 -3.22
CA VAL A 195 -7.11 -19.99 -3.86
C VAL A 195 -8.56 -19.62 -4.22
N LEU A 196 -9.00 -18.41 -3.90
CA LEU A 196 -10.34 -17.90 -4.25
C LEU A 196 -10.38 -17.51 -5.74
N SER A 197 -10.45 -18.52 -6.61
CA SER A 197 -10.52 -18.34 -8.05
C SER A 197 -11.20 -19.54 -8.71
N THR A 198 -12.12 -19.29 -9.64
CA THR A 198 -12.73 -20.36 -10.45
C THR A 198 -11.74 -21.01 -11.42
N LYS A 199 -10.58 -20.35 -11.66
CA LYS A 199 -9.49 -20.89 -12.49
C LYS A 199 -8.50 -21.74 -11.70
N GLY A 200 -8.60 -21.76 -10.35
CA GLY A 200 -7.69 -22.49 -9.46
C GLY A 200 -6.32 -21.82 -9.26
N LEU A 201 -6.10 -20.63 -9.82
CA LEU A 201 -4.86 -19.84 -9.67
C LEU A 201 -5.16 -18.32 -9.72
N LEU A 202 -4.19 -17.50 -9.23
CA LEU A 202 -4.18 -16.03 -9.25
C LEU A 202 -2.84 -15.51 -9.78
#